data_a6edabcfecba5ce717330313e7769dd1
#
_entry.id   a6edabcfecba5ce717330313e7769dd1
#
_cell.length_a   1.000
_cell.length_b   1.000
_cell.length_c   1.000
_cell.angle_alpha   90.00
_cell.angle_beta   90.00
_cell.angle_gamma   90.00
#
_symmetry.space_group_name_H-M   'P 1'
#
loop_
_entity.id
_entity.type
_entity.pdbx_description
1 polymer ?
#
loop_
_entity_poly.entity_id
_entity_poly.type
_entity_poly.pdbx_seq_one_letter_code
_entity_poly.pdbx_strand_id
1 'polypeptide(L)'
;MNGPLVSLQTEPSAPDSTLGGGPGLSPPGWLPDLVPVSLYRLVAAAALVVFAYYLSRLARQVLGRRIARRFKRPSVAQTVLRGMQGAIVLGAVLTALSFFGIGFGNIALSVGVFSAVVGIVLAPIIGNIISGVFVLSEQPYEIGDMIGFEDTGTRGFVEEITLVYTKMFTLDNTFIVLPNGTMRERDVVNYSAEDTRIRMTLNVGVTYESDIDVAREQMEAAARSVEGVIRGGPDIRIGSARYPASPTCYIRQFGDSEVSLRLRYWAEEPYKQTAVRSRVMADVWNRFEEHGVEIPYPHSHMVFDDTSGELQVSMRESEAATESRPGGATARDEAEPQAEAGTETEPETEPRPRPDTEDDATGSR
;
A
#
# COMPACT_ATOMS: atom_id res chain seq x y z
N MET A 1 -27.45 67.95 -67.59
CA MET A 1 -27.00 68.81 -66.48
C MET A 1 -26.21 67.99 -65.51
N ASN A 2 -24.90 68.20 -65.54
CA ASN A 2 -23.87 67.42 -64.82
C ASN A 2 -23.71 67.93 -63.39
N GLY A 3 -23.79 67.06 -62.42
CA GLY A 3 -23.41 67.34 -61.06
C GLY A 3 -22.15 66.46 -60.71
N PRO A 4 -21.09 67.03 -60.05
CA PRO A 4 -19.86 66.34 -59.90
C PRO A 4 -19.93 65.36 -58.72
N LEU A 5 -19.37 64.15 -58.94
CA LEU A 5 -19.12 63.13 -57.98
C LEU A 5 -17.93 63.57 -57.06
N VAL A 6 -18.21 63.80 -55.79
CA VAL A 6 -17.17 63.98 -54.76
C VAL A 6 -16.71 62.61 -54.35
N SER A 7 -15.51 62.25 -54.76
CA SER A 7 -14.77 61.03 -54.24
C SER A 7 -14.24 61.29 -52.85
N LEU A 8 -14.85 60.73 -51.87
CA LEU A 8 -14.28 60.60 -50.54
C LEU A 8 -13.21 59.48 -50.59
N GLN A 9 -11.98 59.89 -50.68
CA GLN A 9 -10.82 59.00 -50.35
C GLN A 9 -10.74 58.83 -48.84
N THR A 10 -11.21 57.69 -48.34
CA THR A 10 -10.86 57.21 -47.02
C THR A 10 -9.45 56.63 -47.11
N GLU A 11 -8.48 57.34 -46.55
CA GLU A 11 -7.16 56.78 -46.26
C GLU A 11 -7.34 55.58 -45.34
N PRO A 12 -6.71 54.45 -45.63
CA PRO A 12 -6.65 53.35 -44.67
C PRO A 12 -5.71 53.75 -43.54
N SER A 13 -6.29 54.04 -42.39
CA SER A 13 -5.53 54.13 -41.14
C SER A 13 -4.76 52.84 -40.95
N ALA A 14 -3.42 52.96 -40.93
CA ALA A 14 -2.52 51.85 -40.61
C ALA A 14 -2.93 51.21 -39.29
N PRO A 15 -2.94 49.86 -39.19
CA PRO A 15 -3.21 49.22 -37.92
C PRO A 15 -2.14 49.63 -36.93
N ASP A 16 -2.60 50.22 -35.83
CA ASP A 16 -1.83 50.58 -34.69
C ASP A 16 -1.12 49.33 -34.14
N SER A 17 0.16 49.16 -34.45
CA SER A 17 1.00 48.05 -34.04
C SER A 17 1.44 48.23 -32.59
N THR A 18 0.47 48.33 -31.68
CA THR A 18 0.69 48.33 -30.23
C THR A 18 0.28 47.02 -29.60
N LEU A 19 0.65 45.91 -30.22
CA LEU A 19 0.64 44.62 -29.57
C LEU A 19 2.08 44.27 -29.16
N GLY A 20 2.50 44.71 -27.95
CA GLY A 20 3.79 44.24 -27.42
C GLY A 20 4.48 45.08 -26.33
N GLY A 21 3.94 46.21 -25.97
CA GLY A 21 4.50 46.99 -24.87
C GLY A 21 3.58 47.01 -23.65
N GLY A 22 3.83 46.15 -22.69
CA GLY A 22 3.27 46.34 -21.36
C GLY A 22 3.67 47.74 -20.83
N PRO A 23 2.85 48.36 -19.95
CA PRO A 23 3.11 49.72 -19.47
C PRO A 23 4.48 49.77 -18.77
N GLY A 24 5.50 50.16 -19.52
CA GLY A 24 6.80 50.47 -18.93
C GLY A 24 6.56 51.56 -17.91
N LEU A 25 7.15 51.42 -16.72
CA LEU A 25 7.06 52.44 -15.67
C LEU A 25 7.40 53.79 -16.27
N SER A 26 6.39 54.70 -16.39
CA SER A 26 6.59 56.09 -16.74
C SER A 26 6.90 56.90 -15.48
N PRO A 27 7.87 57.80 -15.51
CA PRO A 27 8.15 58.65 -14.37
C PRO A 27 6.92 59.45 -13.96
N PRO A 28 6.65 59.63 -12.66
CA PRO A 28 5.54 60.42 -12.21
C PRO A 28 5.79 61.89 -12.57
N GLY A 29 4.71 62.65 -12.94
CA GLY A 29 4.77 64.00 -13.50
C GLY A 29 5.39 65.07 -12.61
N TRP A 30 5.81 64.77 -11.38
CA TRP A 30 6.54 65.65 -10.48
C TRP A 30 8.07 65.55 -10.62
N LEU A 31 8.56 64.58 -11.42
CA LEU A 31 9.99 64.44 -11.65
C LEU A 31 10.49 65.43 -12.67
N PRO A 32 11.64 66.13 -12.42
CA PRO A 32 12.22 67.04 -13.41
C PRO A 32 12.56 66.31 -14.71
N ASP A 33 12.31 66.92 -15.87
CA ASP A 33 12.60 66.38 -17.21
C ASP A 33 14.11 66.10 -17.47
N LEU A 34 14.97 66.51 -16.54
CA LEU A 34 16.42 66.21 -16.52
C LEU A 34 16.77 64.77 -16.23
N VAL A 35 15.86 63.96 -15.69
CA VAL A 35 16.15 62.55 -15.31
C VAL A 35 15.79 61.64 -16.48
N PRO A 36 16.77 60.99 -17.14
CA PRO A 36 16.45 60.07 -18.21
C PRO A 36 15.60 58.91 -17.70
N VAL A 37 14.55 58.55 -18.43
CA VAL A 37 13.58 57.49 -18.09
C VAL A 37 14.25 56.14 -17.79
N SER A 38 15.41 55.89 -18.45
CA SER A 38 16.22 54.69 -18.20
C SER A 38 16.82 54.67 -16.79
N LEU A 39 17.28 55.85 -16.28
CA LEU A 39 17.83 55.96 -14.94
C LEU A 39 16.74 55.75 -13.87
N TYR A 40 15.53 56.32 -14.09
CA TYR A 40 14.39 56.12 -13.20
C TYR A 40 13.99 54.62 -13.12
N ARG A 41 13.90 53.92 -14.28
CA ARG A 41 13.59 52.47 -14.33
C ARG A 41 14.65 51.64 -13.60
N LEU A 42 15.93 52.00 -13.74
CA LEU A 42 17.02 51.32 -13.09
C LEU A 42 16.96 51.49 -11.56
N VAL A 43 16.73 52.72 -11.08
CA VAL A 43 16.59 53.02 -9.66
C VAL A 43 15.35 52.33 -9.07
N ALA A 44 14.22 52.36 -9.79
CA ALA A 44 13.01 51.68 -9.35
C ALA A 44 13.19 50.14 -9.28
N ALA A 45 13.85 49.54 -10.27
CA ALA A 45 14.18 48.11 -10.27
C ALA A 45 15.12 47.75 -9.12
N ALA A 46 16.17 48.52 -8.91
CA ALA A 46 17.11 48.32 -7.80
C ALA A 46 16.40 48.46 -6.43
N ALA A 47 15.56 49.46 -6.26
CA ALA A 47 14.78 49.65 -5.04
C ALA A 47 13.82 48.49 -4.78
N LEU A 48 13.17 47.96 -5.80
CA LEU A 48 12.30 46.80 -5.70
C LEU A 48 13.07 45.56 -5.23
N VAL A 49 14.20 45.27 -5.84
CA VAL A 49 15.04 44.10 -5.47
C VAL A 49 15.56 44.22 -4.06
N VAL A 50 16.05 45.40 -3.67
CA VAL A 50 16.53 45.67 -2.31
C VAL A 50 15.37 45.53 -1.31
N PHE A 51 14.20 46.09 -1.60
CA PHE A 51 13.02 45.94 -0.77
C PHE A 51 12.61 44.45 -0.60
N ALA A 52 12.56 43.71 -1.69
CA ALA A 52 12.27 42.28 -1.65
C ALA A 52 13.30 41.47 -0.86
N TYR A 53 14.57 41.84 -0.96
CA TYR A 53 15.64 41.24 -0.15
C TYR A 53 15.43 41.47 1.36
N TYR A 54 15.14 42.71 1.78
CA TYR A 54 14.84 43.01 3.18
C TYR A 54 13.55 42.35 3.66
N LEU A 55 12.50 42.33 2.82
CA LEU A 55 11.26 41.66 3.11
C LEU A 55 11.45 40.12 3.28
N SER A 56 12.28 39.53 2.41
CA SER A 56 12.63 38.10 2.52
C SER A 56 13.43 37.79 3.79
N ARG A 57 14.29 38.73 4.20
CA ARG A 57 15.03 38.62 5.46
C ARG A 57 14.11 38.72 6.67
N LEU A 58 13.15 39.64 6.65
CA LEU A 58 12.13 39.78 7.70
C LEU A 58 11.24 38.51 7.77
N ALA A 59 10.79 38.01 6.62
CA ALA A 59 10.02 36.77 6.54
C ALA A 59 10.78 35.58 7.14
N ARG A 60 12.09 35.47 6.89
CA ARG A 60 12.95 34.44 7.53
C ARG A 60 13.02 34.60 9.05
N GLN A 61 13.08 35.80 9.57
CA GLN A 61 13.14 36.03 11.01
C GLN A 61 11.83 35.68 11.72
N VAL A 62 10.70 36.00 11.10
CA VAL A 62 9.36 35.75 11.65
C VAL A 62 8.97 34.27 11.52
N LEU A 63 9.08 33.71 10.30
CA LEU A 63 8.72 32.33 10.03
C LEU A 63 9.76 31.33 10.53
N GLY A 64 11.03 31.70 10.53
CA GLY A 64 12.12 30.82 10.93
C GLY A 64 11.97 30.30 12.35
N ARG A 65 11.51 31.14 13.29
CA ARG A 65 11.24 30.71 14.67
C ARG A 65 10.07 29.74 14.78
N ARG A 66 9.06 29.84 13.92
CA ARG A 66 7.91 28.92 13.89
C ARG A 66 8.28 27.61 13.20
N ILE A 67 8.98 27.68 12.08
CA ILE A 67 9.42 26.54 11.29
C ILE A 67 10.46 25.71 12.06
N ALA A 68 11.47 26.36 12.67
CA ALA A 68 12.51 25.66 13.44
C ALA A 68 11.97 24.86 14.64
N ARG A 69 10.85 25.28 15.24
CA ARG A 69 10.21 24.54 16.34
C ARG A 69 9.48 23.28 15.87
N ARG A 70 9.12 23.18 14.59
CA ARG A 70 8.33 22.08 14.04
C ARG A 70 9.20 20.97 13.41
N PHE A 71 10.42 21.29 13.01
CA PHE A 71 11.34 20.32 12.41
C PHE A 71 12.37 19.82 13.43
N LYS A 72 12.41 18.50 13.63
CA LYS A 72 13.41 17.83 14.48
C LYS A 72 14.85 17.94 13.95
N ARG A 73 15.02 18.30 12.65
CA ARG A 73 16.33 18.44 11.99
C ARG A 73 16.53 19.89 11.51
N PRO A 74 17.47 20.65 12.06
CA PRO A 74 17.68 22.05 11.73
C PRO A 74 18.12 22.29 10.28
N SER A 75 18.76 21.30 9.63
CA SER A 75 19.18 21.39 8.24
C SER A 75 18.00 21.55 7.26
N VAL A 76 16.91 20.82 7.48
CA VAL A 76 15.70 20.88 6.63
C VAL A 76 15.02 22.24 6.74
N ALA A 77 14.91 22.78 7.96
CA ALA A 77 14.32 24.10 8.18
C ALA A 77 15.13 25.21 7.47
N GLN A 78 16.45 25.13 7.48
CA GLN A 78 17.30 26.09 6.77
C GLN A 78 17.16 25.99 5.25
N THR A 79 17.05 24.79 4.69
CA THR A 79 16.87 24.59 3.24
C THR A 79 15.54 25.18 2.77
N VAL A 80 14.44 24.93 3.48
CA VAL A 80 13.12 25.50 3.19
C VAL A 80 13.15 27.03 3.23
N LEU A 81 13.78 27.61 4.27
CA LEU A 81 13.88 29.06 4.42
C LEU A 81 14.75 29.71 3.34
N ARG A 82 15.82 29.03 2.88
CA ARG A 82 16.65 29.51 1.75
C ARG A 82 15.88 29.43 0.44
N GLY A 83 15.15 28.34 0.21
CA GLY A 83 14.29 28.20 -0.97
C GLY A 83 13.21 29.27 -1.05
N MET A 84 12.54 29.57 0.06
CA MET A 84 11.54 30.64 0.14
C MET A 84 12.18 32.02 -0.12
N GLN A 85 13.35 32.27 0.40
CA GLN A 85 14.07 33.52 0.12
C GLN A 85 14.44 33.65 -1.37
N GLY A 86 14.96 32.56 -1.96
CA GLY A 86 15.31 32.51 -3.38
C GLY A 86 14.09 32.81 -4.26
N ALA A 87 12.93 32.22 -3.94
CA ALA A 87 11.68 32.46 -4.67
C ALA A 87 11.21 33.92 -4.61
N ILE A 88 11.28 34.56 -3.42
CA ILE A 88 10.90 35.98 -3.27
C ILE A 88 11.85 36.90 -4.07
N VAL A 89 13.14 36.66 -3.99
CA VAL A 89 14.14 37.46 -4.72
C VAL A 89 14.02 37.25 -6.22
N LEU A 90 13.82 36.00 -6.67
CA LEU A 90 13.61 35.69 -8.08
C LEU A 90 12.35 36.37 -8.62
N GLY A 91 11.24 36.35 -7.90
CA GLY A 91 10.01 37.05 -8.25
C GLY A 91 10.24 38.58 -8.38
N ALA A 92 11.00 39.18 -7.47
CA ALA A 92 11.35 40.58 -7.53
C ALA A 92 12.21 40.91 -8.75
N VAL A 93 13.20 40.09 -9.08
CA VAL A 93 14.04 40.24 -10.28
C VAL A 93 13.22 40.17 -11.55
N LEU A 94 12.34 39.17 -11.65
CA LEU A 94 11.42 39.02 -12.80
C LEU A 94 10.50 40.26 -12.95
N THR A 95 9.98 40.79 -11.84
CA THR A 95 9.19 42.02 -11.84
C THR A 95 10.03 43.22 -12.24
N ALA A 96 11.25 43.31 -11.79
CA ALA A 96 12.18 44.38 -12.17
C ALA A 96 12.52 44.39 -13.66
N LEU A 97 12.65 43.20 -14.30
CA LEU A 97 12.85 43.07 -15.73
C LEU A 97 11.70 43.65 -16.56
N SER A 98 10.45 43.62 -16.05
CA SER A 98 9.30 44.20 -16.73
C SER A 98 9.40 45.72 -16.87
N PHE A 99 10.14 46.41 -15.98
CA PHE A 99 10.36 47.87 -16.08
C PHE A 99 11.22 48.24 -17.29
N PHE A 100 11.98 47.31 -17.80
CA PHE A 100 12.82 47.49 -18.99
C PHE A 100 12.12 47.12 -20.29
N GLY A 101 10.79 46.85 -20.24
CA GLY A 101 10.00 46.51 -21.43
C GLY A 101 10.20 45.07 -21.90
N ILE A 102 10.85 44.23 -21.11
CA ILE A 102 10.88 42.80 -21.36
C ILE A 102 9.47 42.28 -21.08
N GLY A 103 8.69 42.06 -22.15
CA GLY A 103 7.29 41.71 -22.05
C GLY A 103 7.08 40.46 -21.21
N PHE A 104 6.15 40.53 -20.28
CA PHE A 104 5.75 39.40 -19.43
C PHE A 104 5.39 38.13 -20.21
N GLY A 105 4.97 38.27 -21.47
CA GLY A 105 4.53 37.14 -22.28
C GLY A 105 5.62 36.08 -22.50
N ASN A 106 6.84 36.49 -22.82
CA ASN A 106 7.96 35.57 -23.04
C ASN A 106 8.48 34.95 -21.76
N ILE A 107 8.48 35.74 -20.65
CA ILE A 107 8.89 35.26 -19.34
C ILE A 107 7.81 34.38 -18.73
N ALA A 108 6.54 34.74 -18.89
CA ALA A 108 5.40 33.97 -18.36
C ALA A 108 5.34 32.56 -18.94
N LEU A 109 5.64 32.40 -20.24
CA LEU A 109 5.69 31.09 -20.86
C LEU A 109 6.80 30.23 -20.25
N SER A 110 8.01 30.76 -20.12
CA SER A 110 9.16 30.05 -19.55
C SER A 110 8.95 29.70 -18.07
N VAL A 111 8.44 30.67 -17.29
CA VAL A 111 8.09 30.44 -15.86
C VAL A 111 6.93 29.46 -15.74
N GLY A 112 5.95 29.53 -16.63
CA GLY A 112 4.82 28.61 -16.69
C GLY A 112 5.27 27.18 -16.94
N VAL A 113 6.12 26.94 -17.94
CA VAL A 113 6.68 25.61 -18.23
C VAL A 113 7.52 25.11 -17.07
N PHE A 114 8.40 25.94 -16.51
CA PHE A 114 9.20 25.56 -15.34
C PHE A 114 8.32 25.21 -14.12
N SER A 115 7.30 26.03 -13.85
CA SER A 115 6.36 25.78 -12.75
C SER A 115 5.56 24.51 -12.95
N ALA A 116 5.16 24.20 -14.18
CA ALA A 116 4.47 22.96 -14.51
C ALA A 116 5.35 21.72 -14.23
N VAL A 117 6.62 21.78 -14.66
CA VAL A 117 7.58 20.69 -14.40
C VAL A 117 7.79 20.50 -12.88
N VAL A 118 8.02 21.60 -12.15
CA VAL A 118 8.18 21.55 -10.69
C VAL A 118 6.90 21.02 -10.02
N GLY A 119 5.74 21.43 -10.50
CA GLY A 119 4.44 20.97 -10.01
C GLY A 119 4.27 19.45 -10.18
N ILE A 120 4.61 18.92 -11.36
CA ILE A 120 4.54 17.47 -11.64
C ILE A 120 5.49 16.69 -10.71
N VAL A 121 6.71 17.19 -10.49
CA VAL A 121 7.69 16.54 -9.61
C VAL A 121 7.25 16.57 -8.14
N LEU A 122 6.60 17.65 -7.71
CA LEU A 122 6.12 17.80 -6.33
C LEU A 122 4.75 17.15 -6.08
N ALA A 123 3.97 16.84 -7.12
CA ALA A 123 2.61 16.32 -7.00
C ALA A 123 2.51 15.07 -6.09
N PRO A 124 3.39 14.04 -6.17
CA PRO A 124 3.32 12.88 -5.28
C PRO A 124 3.56 13.24 -3.81
N ILE A 125 4.45 14.20 -3.53
CA ILE A 125 4.73 14.63 -2.16
C ILE A 125 3.53 15.35 -1.55
N ILE A 126 2.92 16.24 -2.33
CA ILE A 126 1.72 16.98 -1.91
C ILE A 126 0.56 16.00 -1.74
N GLY A 127 0.40 15.03 -2.65
CA GLY A 127 -0.60 13.97 -2.57
C GLY A 127 -0.51 13.18 -1.25
N ASN A 128 0.70 12.77 -0.85
CA ASN A 128 0.93 12.07 0.42
C ASN A 128 0.57 12.93 1.64
N ILE A 129 0.88 14.24 1.60
CA ILE A 129 0.55 15.16 2.70
C ILE A 129 -0.97 15.35 2.81
N ILE A 130 -1.66 15.54 1.68
CA ILE A 130 -3.12 15.69 1.66
C ILE A 130 -3.78 14.41 2.18
N SER A 131 -3.31 13.25 1.73
CA SER A 131 -3.81 11.95 2.22
C SER A 131 -3.54 11.76 3.71
N GLY A 132 -2.38 12.20 4.22
CA GLY A 132 -2.09 12.17 5.65
C GLY A 132 -3.00 13.08 6.47
N VAL A 133 -3.32 14.28 5.97
CA VAL A 133 -4.30 15.16 6.62
C VAL A 133 -5.69 14.50 6.64
N PHE A 134 -6.06 13.82 5.56
CA PHE A 134 -7.33 13.08 5.48
C PHE A 134 -7.38 11.95 6.50
N VAL A 135 -6.35 11.10 6.58
CA VAL A 135 -6.28 10.01 7.56
C VAL A 135 -6.37 10.53 9.00
N LEU A 136 -5.67 11.64 9.31
CA LEU A 136 -5.71 12.24 10.65
C LEU A 136 -7.04 12.93 10.98
N SER A 137 -7.81 13.37 9.96
CA SER A 137 -9.10 14.04 10.13
C SER A 137 -10.27 13.05 10.22
N GLU A 138 -10.30 12.08 9.32
CA GLU A 138 -11.40 11.11 9.22
C GLU A 138 -11.19 9.86 10.08
N GLN A 139 -9.94 9.61 10.47
CA GLN A 139 -9.54 8.50 11.35
C GLN A 139 -10.13 7.13 10.95
N PRO A 140 -9.97 6.69 9.69
CA PRO A 140 -10.44 5.37 9.27
C PRO A 140 -9.76 4.23 10.04
N TYR A 141 -8.61 4.51 10.65
CA TYR A 141 -7.87 3.70 11.60
C TYR A 141 -7.05 4.60 12.52
N GLU A 142 -6.77 4.13 13.72
CA GLU A 142 -6.02 4.82 14.75
C GLU A 142 -4.73 4.09 15.12
N ILE A 143 -3.86 4.77 15.89
CA ILE A 143 -2.66 4.15 16.43
C ILE A 143 -3.08 3.06 17.44
N GLY A 144 -2.57 1.85 17.23
CA GLY A 144 -2.93 0.66 18.00
C GLY A 144 -3.93 -0.25 17.30
N ASP A 145 -4.61 0.21 16.25
CA ASP A 145 -5.51 -0.64 15.47
C ASP A 145 -4.76 -1.72 14.71
N MET A 146 -5.36 -2.88 14.63
CA MET A 146 -4.93 -3.93 13.70
C MET A 146 -5.61 -3.70 12.36
N ILE A 147 -4.80 -3.41 11.35
CA ILE A 147 -5.25 -3.24 9.96
C ILE A 147 -4.64 -4.29 9.03
N GLY A 148 -5.28 -4.50 7.91
CA GLY A 148 -4.75 -5.36 6.86
C GLY A 148 -5.11 -4.86 5.48
N PHE A 149 -4.34 -5.30 4.48
CA PHE A 149 -4.55 -4.99 3.07
C PHE A 149 -5.12 -6.21 2.38
N GLU A 150 -6.23 -6.04 1.67
CA GLU A 150 -6.90 -7.15 1.00
C GLU A 150 -6.07 -7.68 -0.19
N ASP A 151 -5.36 -6.80 -0.87
CA ASP A 151 -4.53 -7.09 -2.04
C ASP A 151 -3.30 -7.96 -1.73
N THR A 152 -2.63 -7.71 -0.61
CA THR A 152 -1.41 -8.43 -0.21
C THR A 152 -1.62 -9.43 0.92
N GLY A 153 -2.76 -9.37 1.61
CA GLY A 153 -3.02 -10.16 2.80
C GLY A 153 -2.14 -9.77 4.02
N THR A 154 -1.31 -8.74 3.87
CA THR A 154 -0.43 -8.25 4.94
C THR A 154 -1.27 -7.63 6.06
N ARG A 155 -0.97 -8.01 7.32
CA ARG A 155 -1.67 -7.51 8.51
C ARG A 155 -0.67 -7.04 9.54
N GLY A 156 -1.09 -6.07 10.37
CA GLY A 156 -0.25 -5.57 11.45
C GLY A 156 -0.94 -4.48 12.25
N PHE A 157 -0.23 -3.98 13.26
CA PHE A 157 -0.68 -2.91 14.13
C PHE A 157 -0.13 -1.58 13.69
N VAL A 158 -0.98 -0.55 13.69
CA VAL A 158 -0.58 0.82 13.39
C VAL A 158 0.24 1.36 14.56
N GLU A 159 1.50 1.72 14.31
CA GLU A 159 2.44 2.26 15.30
C GLU A 159 2.45 3.78 15.31
N GLU A 160 2.50 4.39 14.13
CA GLU A 160 2.62 5.84 13.97
C GLU A 160 1.93 6.30 12.70
N ILE A 161 1.18 7.38 12.79
CA ILE A 161 0.58 8.08 11.66
C ILE A 161 1.21 9.46 11.57
N THR A 162 1.91 9.75 10.46
CA THR A 162 2.48 11.07 10.17
C THR A 162 1.74 11.73 9.01
N LEU A 163 2.11 12.96 8.65
CA LEU A 163 1.53 13.63 7.47
C LEU A 163 1.88 12.96 6.14
N VAL A 164 2.98 12.20 6.06
CA VAL A 164 3.49 11.66 4.80
C VAL A 164 3.35 10.15 4.72
N TYR A 165 3.48 9.47 5.84
CA TYR A 165 3.48 8.00 5.92
C TYR A 165 2.80 7.49 7.17
N THR A 166 2.31 6.27 7.08
CA THR A 166 1.85 5.44 8.20
C THR A 166 2.85 4.29 8.39
N LYS A 167 3.23 4.04 9.64
CA LYS A 167 4.05 2.87 10.03
C LYS A 167 3.16 1.83 10.66
N MET A 168 3.40 0.58 10.34
CA MET A 168 2.76 -0.55 11.00
C MET A 168 3.76 -1.65 11.32
N PHE A 169 3.56 -2.33 12.45
CA PHE A 169 4.24 -3.58 12.79
C PHE A 169 3.43 -4.75 12.26
N THR A 170 4.10 -5.61 11.50
CA THR A 170 3.48 -6.85 11.04
C THR A 170 3.43 -7.89 12.17
N LEU A 171 2.60 -8.91 11.98
CA LEU A 171 2.54 -10.05 12.93
C LEU A 171 3.84 -10.85 12.98
N ASP A 172 4.74 -10.68 11.99
CA ASP A 172 6.06 -11.34 11.92
C ASP A 172 7.18 -10.48 12.55
N ASN A 173 6.81 -9.49 13.38
CA ASN A 173 7.73 -8.58 14.06
C ASN A 173 8.62 -7.78 13.11
N THR A 174 8.11 -7.43 11.95
CA THR A 174 8.75 -6.52 10.99
C THR A 174 7.93 -5.26 10.86
N PHE A 175 8.57 -4.18 10.39
CA PHE A 175 7.82 -2.97 10.13
C PHE A 175 7.70 -2.55 8.69
N ILE A 176 6.52 -2.08 8.29
CA ILE A 176 6.26 -1.51 6.97
C ILE A 176 6.01 -0.02 7.14
N VAL A 177 6.64 0.78 6.27
CA VAL A 177 6.38 2.21 6.14
C VAL A 177 5.68 2.45 4.82
N LEU A 178 4.45 2.92 4.89
CA LEU A 178 3.58 3.12 3.73
C LEU A 178 3.31 4.60 3.54
N PRO A 179 3.56 5.17 2.35
CA PRO A 179 3.11 6.52 2.03
C PRO A 179 1.59 6.64 2.17
N ASN A 180 1.11 7.73 2.76
CA ASN A 180 -0.34 7.91 2.98
C ASN A 180 -1.14 7.97 1.67
N GLY A 181 -0.52 8.40 0.56
CA GLY A 181 -1.11 8.31 -0.77
C GLY A 181 -1.45 6.88 -1.15
N THR A 182 -0.53 5.95 -0.93
CA THR A 182 -0.72 4.52 -1.19
C THR A 182 -1.79 3.91 -0.29
N MET A 183 -1.85 4.34 0.98
CA MET A 183 -2.90 3.91 1.91
C MET A 183 -4.31 4.27 1.44
N ARG A 184 -4.46 5.42 0.80
CA ARG A 184 -5.73 5.90 0.25
C ARG A 184 -6.18 5.15 -1.00
N GLU A 185 -5.25 4.58 -1.75
CA GLU A 185 -5.50 3.86 -3.01
C GLU A 185 -5.78 2.37 -2.78
N ARG A 186 -5.62 1.87 -1.55
CA ARG A 186 -5.81 0.47 -1.19
C ARG A 186 -7.05 0.24 -0.33
N ASP A 187 -7.61 -0.94 -0.46
CA ASP A 187 -8.65 -1.41 0.45
C ASP A 187 -8.01 -1.81 1.79
N VAL A 188 -8.29 -0.98 2.80
CA VAL A 188 -7.80 -1.20 4.17
C VAL A 188 -8.92 -1.80 5.01
N VAL A 189 -8.68 -2.99 5.53
CA VAL A 189 -9.58 -3.66 6.47
C VAL A 189 -9.12 -3.34 7.89
N ASN A 190 -9.95 -2.66 8.67
CA ASN A 190 -9.70 -2.44 10.08
C ASN A 190 -10.35 -3.56 10.91
N TYR A 191 -9.52 -4.31 11.67
CA TYR A 191 -9.95 -5.46 12.46
C TYR A 191 -10.32 -5.11 13.89
N SER A 192 -10.08 -3.89 14.35
CA SER A 192 -10.22 -3.49 15.76
C SER A 192 -10.91 -2.14 16.02
N ALA A 193 -11.41 -1.45 14.99
CA ALA A 193 -11.94 -0.09 15.11
C ALA A 193 -13.10 0.05 16.13
N GLU A 194 -14.12 -0.78 16.00
CA GLU A 194 -15.31 -0.70 16.87
C GLU A 194 -15.37 -1.86 17.86
N ASP A 195 -14.91 -3.02 17.44
CA ASP A 195 -14.96 -4.27 18.19
C ASP A 195 -13.78 -5.15 17.80
N THR A 196 -12.99 -5.56 18.76
CA THR A 196 -11.83 -6.43 18.52
C THR A 196 -12.21 -7.86 18.18
N ARG A 197 -13.47 -8.26 18.46
CA ARG A 197 -13.95 -9.61 18.16
C ARG A 197 -14.09 -9.83 16.65
N ILE A 198 -13.54 -10.92 16.17
CA ILE A 198 -13.64 -11.28 14.77
C ILE A 198 -14.46 -12.54 14.57
N ARG A 199 -15.37 -12.52 13.60
CA ARG A 199 -16.18 -13.68 13.24
C ARG A 199 -15.44 -14.57 12.28
N MET A 200 -15.07 -15.75 12.75
CA MET A 200 -14.33 -16.75 11.99
C MET A 200 -15.27 -17.77 11.33
N THR A 201 -14.76 -18.38 10.29
CA THR A 201 -15.46 -19.45 9.55
C THR A 201 -14.50 -20.64 9.39
N LEU A 202 -14.99 -21.82 9.73
CA LEU A 202 -14.34 -23.08 9.45
C LEU A 202 -15.31 -23.95 8.63
N ASN A 203 -14.88 -24.41 7.46
CA ASN A 203 -15.66 -25.35 6.66
C ASN A 203 -14.99 -26.73 6.79
N VAL A 204 -15.83 -27.77 7.04
CA VAL A 204 -15.40 -29.16 7.15
C VAL A 204 -16.43 -30.01 6.41
N GLY A 205 -15.96 -30.90 5.57
CA GLY A 205 -16.81 -31.90 4.92
C GLY A 205 -16.96 -33.16 5.79
N VAL A 206 -18.12 -33.77 5.80
CA VAL A 206 -18.39 -35.06 6.41
C VAL A 206 -19.03 -35.98 5.39
N THR A 207 -18.87 -37.29 5.55
CA THR A 207 -19.50 -38.29 4.64
C THR A 207 -21.02 -38.25 4.77
N TYR A 208 -21.72 -38.75 3.76
CA TYR A 208 -23.19 -38.88 3.78
C TYR A 208 -23.69 -39.93 4.77
N GLU A 209 -22.82 -40.85 5.15
CA GLU A 209 -23.07 -41.92 6.14
C GLU A 209 -22.93 -41.44 7.58
N SER A 210 -22.23 -40.29 7.78
CA SER A 210 -22.06 -39.70 9.11
C SER A 210 -23.35 -39.07 9.61
N ASP A 211 -23.58 -39.12 10.92
CA ASP A 211 -24.65 -38.37 11.57
C ASP A 211 -24.32 -36.86 11.56
N ILE A 212 -25.05 -36.09 10.74
CA ILE A 212 -24.83 -34.68 10.53
C ILE A 212 -25.11 -33.87 11.82
N ASP A 213 -26.08 -34.28 12.62
CA ASP A 213 -26.41 -33.54 13.86
C ASP A 213 -25.33 -33.76 14.92
N VAL A 214 -24.79 -34.96 15.04
CA VAL A 214 -23.63 -35.28 15.85
C VAL A 214 -22.43 -34.45 15.38
N ALA A 215 -22.15 -34.45 14.09
CA ALA A 215 -21.02 -33.71 13.52
C ALA A 215 -21.13 -32.21 13.84
N ARG A 216 -22.30 -31.61 13.71
CA ARG A 216 -22.54 -30.19 14.04
C ARG A 216 -22.34 -29.91 15.51
N GLU A 217 -22.89 -30.78 16.39
CA GLU A 217 -22.74 -30.63 17.85
C GLU A 217 -21.25 -30.70 18.27
N GLN A 218 -20.51 -31.66 17.69
CA GLN A 218 -19.06 -31.80 18.01
C GLN A 218 -18.25 -30.62 17.48
N MET A 219 -18.53 -30.08 16.32
CA MET A 219 -17.87 -28.88 15.82
C MET A 219 -18.15 -27.66 16.73
N GLU A 220 -19.38 -27.50 17.19
CA GLU A 220 -19.73 -26.42 18.10
C GLU A 220 -19.08 -26.60 19.47
N ALA A 221 -19.04 -27.82 20.00
CA ALA A 221 -18.38 -28.16 21.25
C ALA A 221 -16.87 -27.94 21.18
N ALA A 222 -16.24 -28.32 20.06
CA ALA A 222 -14.83 -28.07 19.79
C ALA A 222 -14.50 -26.57 19.84
N ALA A 223 -15.28 -25.74 19.17
CA ALA A 223 -15.05 -24.29 19.22
C ALA A 223 -15.26 -23.71 20.63
N ARG A 224 -16.24 -24.20 21.38
CA ARG A 224 -16.52 -23.75 22.76
C ARG A 224 -15.42 -24.13 23.74
N SER A 225 -14.65 -25.20 23.50
CA SER A 225 -13.56 -25.65 24.36
C SER A 225 -12.29 -24.80 24.24
N VAL A 226 -12.08 -24.18 23.08
CA VAL A 226 -10.84 -23.46 22.77
C VAL A 226 -10.78 -22.10 23.45
N GLU A 227 -9.67 -21.81 24.11
CA GLU A 227 -9.37 -20.51 24.68
C GLU A 227 -9.23 -19.43 23.60
N GLY A 228 -9.85 -18.26 23.84
CA GLY A 228 -9.91 -17.14 22.90
C GLY A 228 -11.09 -17.23 21.93
N VAL A 229 -11.98 -18.24 22.10
CA VAL A 229 -13.28 -18.31 21.43
C VAL A 229 -14.39 -17.88 22.39
N ILE A 230 -15.29 -17.03 21.94
CA ILE A 230 -16.47 -16.63 22.69
C ILE A 230 -17.45 -17.80 22.75
N ARG A 231 -17.66 -18.30 23.96
CA ARG A 231 -18.44 -19.52 24.22
C ARG A 231 -19.96 -19.31 24.11
N GLY A 232 -20.43 -18.08 24.31
CA GLY A 232 -21.83 -17.70 24.29
C GLY A 232 -22.05 -16.34 24.93
N GLY A 233 -23.30 -15.97 25.14
CA GLY A 233 -23.70 -14.69 25.69
C GLY A 233 -24.77 -14.02 24.82
N PRO A 234 -25.02 -12.72 25.02
CA PRO A 234 -25.96 -11.99 24.18
C PRO A 234 -25.48 -11.92 22.75
N ASP A 235 -26.41 -11.85 21.80
CA ASP A 235 -26.10 -11.72 20.39
C ASP A 235 -25.18 -10.54 20.09
N ILE A 236 -24.22 -10.75 19.24
CA ILE A 236 -23.27 -9.73 18.80
C ILE A 236 -23.88 -8.99 17.61
N ARG A 237 -23.91 -7.66 17.73
CA ARG A 237 -24.45 -6.79 16.70
C ARG A 237 -23.37 -6.42 15.68
N ILE A 238 -23.66 -6.58 14.39
CA ILE A 238 -22.86 -6.04 13.28
C ILE A 238 -23.79 -5.17 12.44
N GLY A 239 -23.60 -3.86 12.45
CA GLY A 239 -24.50 -2.93 11.80
C GLY A 239 -25.93 -3.05 12.32
N SER A 240 -26.89 -3.40 11.45
CA SER A 240 -28.30 -3.65 11.80
C SER A 240 -28.60 -5.12 12.17
N ALA A 241 -27.70 -6.04 11.86
CA ALA A 241 -27.90 -7.47 12.07
C ALA A 241 -27.39 -7.93 13.45
N ARG A 242 -28.01 -9.00 13.99
CA ARG A 242 -27.58 -9.66 15.22
C ARG A 242 -27.19 -11.10 14.90
N TYR A 243 -26.12 -11.55 15.51
CA TYR A 243 -25.58 -12.88 15.29
C TYR A 243 -25.35 -13.58 16.62
N PRO A 244 -25.58 -14.89 16.70
CA PRO A 244 -25.28 -15.66 17.90
C PRO A 244 -23.83 -15.45 18.33
N ALA A 245 -23.63 -15.21 19.63
CA ALA A 245 -22.28 -15.15 20.21
C ALA A 245 -21.67 -16.53 20.33
N SER A 246 -22.49 -17.55 20.55
CA SER A 246 -22.04 -18.95 20.64
C SER A 246 -21.61 -19.48 19.27
N PRO A 247 -20.63 -20.40 19.23
CA PRO A 247 -20.32 -21.17 18.04
C PRO A 247 -21.57 -21.85 17.49
N THR A 248 -21.81 -21.74 16.20
CA THR A 248 -22.98 -22.28 15.51
C THR A 248 -22.57 -22.92 14.21
N CYS A 249 -23.01 -24.15 13.99
CA CYS A 249 -22.71 -24.91 12.79
C CYS A 249 -23.92 -25.01 11.86
N TYR A 250 -23.71 -24.71 10.59
CA TYR A 250 -24.72 -24.74 9.53
C TYR A 250 -24.33 -25.76 8.46
N ILE A 251 -25.29 -26.36 7.81
CA ILE A 251 -25.05 -27.07 6.56
C ILE A 251 -24.82 -26.00 5.48
N ARG A 252 -23.71 -26.07 4.81
CA ARG A 252 -23.36 -25.13 3.73
C ARG A 252 -23.89 -25.56 2.40
N GLN A 253 -23.65 -26.83 2.05
CA GLN A 253 -24.08 -27.44 0.78
C GLN A 253 -23.89 -28.94 0.85
N PHE A 254 -24.59 -29.65 -0.05
CA PHE A 254 -24.35 -31.04 -0.36
C PHE A 254 -23.42 -31.08 -1.58
N GLY A 255 -22.26 -31.70 -1.45
CA GLY A 255 -21.26 -31.86 -2.50
C GLY A 255 -21.31 -33.24 -3.12
N ASP A 256 -20.42 -33.51 -4.07
CA ASP A 256 -20.40 -34.76 -4.80
C ASP A 256 -20.05 -35.97 -3.91
N SER A 257 -19.21 -35.73 -2.88
CA SER A 257 -18.75 -36.80 -1.96
C SER A 257 -18.83 -36.38 -0.49
N GLU A 258 -19.41 -35.21 -0.19
CA GLU A 258 -19.44 -34.67 1.17
C GLU A 258 -20.70 -33.86 1.46
N VAL A 259 -21.08 -33.83 2.72
CA VAL A 259 -21.94 -32.78 3.27
C VAL A 259 -21.02 -31.71 3.88
N SER A 260 -20.95 -30.54 3.26
CA SER A 260 -20.11 -29.45 3.71
C SER A 260 -20.76 -28.70 4.87
N LEU A 261 -20.15 -28.74 6.04
CA LEU A 261 -20.56 -28.05 7.24
C LEU A 261 -19.79 -26.74 7.40
N ARG A 262 -20.45 -25.70 7.90
CA ARG A 262 -19.88 -24.40 8.16
C ARG A 262 -20.06 -24.01 9.60
N LEU A 263 -18.98 -24.06 10.37
CA LEU A 263 -18.91 -23.56 11.73
C LEU A 263 -18.62 -22.06 11.70
N ARG A 264 -19.44 -21.28 12.39
CA ARG A 264 -19.25 -19.85 12.62
C ARG A 264 -19.03 -19.62 14.11
N TYR A 265 -17.95 -18.94 14.47
CA TYR A 265 -17.61 -18.62 15.86
C TYR A 265 -16.87 -17.30 15.92
N TRP A 266 -16.76 -16.74 17.12
CA TRP A 266 -16.10 -15.46 17.35
C TRP A 266 -14.82 -15.69 18.11
N ALA A 267 -13.72 -15.12 17.60
CA ALA A 267 -12.45 -15.00 18.33
C ALA A 267 -12.40 -13.63 19.02
N GLU A 268 -11.86 -13.60 20.23
CA GLU A 268 -11.77 -12.39 21.05
C GLU A 268 -10.77 -11.38 20.49
N GLU A 269 -9.70 -11.88 19.89
CA GLU A 269 -8.57 -11.07 19.43
C GLU A 269 -8.21 -11.38 17.98
N PRO A 270 -8.18 -10.36 17.10
CA PRO A 270 -8.00 -10.57 15.68
C PRO A 270 -6.59 -11.07 15.30
N TYR A 271 -5.56 -10.76 16.09
CA TYR A 271 -4.21 -11.23 15.80
C TYR A 271 -3.99 -12.71 16.15
N LYS A 272 -4.83 -13.32 16.98
CA LYS A 272 -4.76 -14.74 17.34
C LYS A 272 -5.52 -15.67 16.38
N GLN A 273 -6.09 -15.15 15.29
CA GLN A 273 -6.95 -15.90 14.36
C GLN A 273 -6.33 -17.25 13.94
N THR A 274 -5.06 -17.23 13.49
CA THR A 274 -4.38 -18.44 13.00
C THR A 274 -4.24 -19.50 14.09
N ALA A 275 -3.83 -19.09 15.28
CA ALA A 275 -3.64 -20.00 16.41
C ALA A 275 -5.00 -20.55 16.90
N VAL A 276 -6.01 -19.71 17.04
CA VAL A 276 -7.36 -20.11 17.44
C VAL A 276 -7.94 -21.09 16.42
N ARG A 277 -7.84 -20.76 15.11
CA ARG A 277 -8.34 -21.62 14.04
C ARG A 277 -7.68 -23.00 14.07
N SER A 278 -6.35 -23.05 14.24
CA SER A 278 -5.60 -24.30 14.31
C SER A 278 -6.04 -25.18 15.48
N ARG A 279 -6.24 -24.58 16.67
CA ARG A 279 -6.72 -25.31 17.86
C ARG A 279 -8.13 -25.84 17.67
N VAL A 280 -9.04 -25.03 17.09
CA VAL A 280 -10.40 -25.48 16.79
C VAL A 280 -10.38 -26.64 15.82
N MET A 281 -9.55 -26.57 14.76
CA MET A 281 -9.43 -27.66 13.79
C MET A 281 -8.93 -28.95 14.42
N ALA A 282 -7.91 -28.85 15.29
CA ALA A 282 -7.37 -30.02 16.01
C ALA A 282 -8.40 -30.65 16.94
N ASP A 283 -9.19 -29.83 17.67
CA ASP A 283 -10.22 -30.34 18.56
C ASP A 283 -11.42 -30.94 17.80
N VAL A 284 -11.78 -30.34 16.63
CA VAL A 284 -12.78 -30.93 15.72
C VAL A 284 -12.33 -32.30 15.23
N TRP A 285 -11.06 -32.43 14.82
CA TRP A 285 -10.49 -33.70 14.37
C TRP A 285 -10.60 -34.78 15.44
N ASN A 286 -10.14 -34.51 16.65
CA ASN A 286 -10.15 -35.46 17.77
C ASN A 286 -11.57 -35.90 18.13
N ARG A 287 -12.52 -34.94 18.18
CA ARG A 287 -13.91 -35.22 18.48
C ARG A 287 -14.61 -36.05 17.39
N PHE A 288 -14.30 -35.79 16.12
CA PHE A 288 -14.83 -36.57 15.02
C PHE A 288 -14.37 -38.03 15.10
N GLU A 289 -13.09 -38.24 15.42
CA GLU A 289 -12.57 -39.61 15.63
C GLU A 289 -13.27 -40.32 16.81
N GLU A 290 -13.47 -39.60 17.95
CA GLU A 290 -14.15 -40.15 19.13
C GLU A 290 -15.64 -40.51 18.87
N HIS A 291 -16.33 -39.76 17.99
CA HIS A 291 -17.77 -39.93 17.78
C HIS A 291 -18.12 -40.61 16.45
N GLY A 292 -17.12 -41.13 15.75
CA GLY A 292 -17.34 -41.88 14.51
C GLY A 292 -17.85 -41.02 13.34
N VAL A 293 -17.51 -39.71 13.35
CA VAL A 293 -17.77 -38.81 12.22
C VAL A 293 -16.62 -38.90 11.25
N GLU A 294 -16.89 -39.27 10.00
CA GLU A 294 -15.86 -39.49 8.98
C GLU A 294 -15.71 -38.30 8.05
N ILE A 295 -14.44 -37.89 7.82
CA ILE A 295 -14.08 -36.88 6.80
C ILE A 295 -13.91 -37.62 5.46
N PRO A 296 -14.64 -37.22 4.40
CA PRO A 296 -14.65 -37.95 3.15
C PRO A 296 -13.30 -37.86 2.42
N TYR A 297 -12.91 -38.97 1.84
CA TYR A 297 -11.95 -39.02 0.76
C TYR A 297 -12.66 -38.83 -0.59
N PRO A 298 -11.98 -38.31 -1.62
CA PRO A 298 -12.56 -38.25 -2.95
C PRO A 298 -12.98 -39.66 -3.41
N HIS A 299 -14.28 -39.89 -3.61
CA HIS A 299 -14.79 -41.14 -4.12
C HIS A 299 -15.08 -41.00 -5.62
N SER A 300 -14.71 -42.01 -6.41
CA SER A 300 -15.09 -42.11 -7.80
C SER A 300 -15.94 -43.37 -7.99
N HIS A 301 -17.19 -43.22 -8.42
CA HIS A 301 -18.01 -44.33 -8.86
C HIS A 301 -17.66 -44.63 -10.32
N MET A 302 -17.04 -45.80 -10.56
CA MET A 302 -16.84 -46.30 -11.90
C MET A 302 -17.98 -47.30 -12.20
N VAL A 303 -18.82 -46.98 -13.17
CA VAL A 303 -19.87 -47.89 -13.64
C VAL A 303 -19.31 -48.63 -14.86
N PHE A 304 -19.17 -49.93 -14.72
CA PHE A 304 -18.79 -50.81 -15.83
C PHE A 304 -20.07 -51.40 -16.43
N ASP A 305 -20.32 -51.16 -17.68
CA ASP A 305 -21.38 -51.74 -18.45
C ASP A 305 -20.81 -52.80 -19.42
N ASP A 306 -21.67 -53.53 -20.12
CA ASP A 306 -21.29 -54.62 -21.05
C ASP A 306 -20.36 -54.12 -22.18
N THR A 307 -20.21 -52.82 -22.37
CA THR A 307 -19.37 -52.22 -23.40
C THR A 307 -17.99 -51.79 -22.87
N SER A 308 -17.78 -51.80 -21.56
CA SER A 308 -16.57 -51.29 -20.88
C SER A 308 -15.43 -52.31 -20.83
N GLY A 309 -15.64 -53.55 -21.25
CA GLY A 309 -14.65 -54.63 -21.21
C GLY A 309 -14.46 -55.25 -19.82
N GLU A 310 -13.63 -56.31 -19.73
CA GLU A 310 -13.30 -56.95 -18.46
C GLU A 310 -12.17 -56.24 -17.73
N LEU A 311 -12.44 -55.77 -16.51
CA LEU A 311 -11.43 -55.24 -15.60
C LEU A 311 -10.87 -56.35 -14.71
N GLN A 312 -9.61 -56.74 -14.90
CA GLN A 312 -8.92 -57.65 -13.95
C GLN A 312 -8.40 -56.90 -12.77
N VAL A 313 -9.11 -56.92 -11.63
CA VAL A 313 -8.66 -56.38 -10.36
C VAL A 313 -7.96 -57.45 -9.57
N SER A 314 -6.65 -57.42 -9.41
CA SER A 314 -5.92 -58.24 -8.46
C SER A 314 -5.89 -57.55 -7.11
N MET A 315 -6.69 -58.00 -6.14
CA MET A 315 -6.53 -57.60 -4.75
C MET A 315 -5.32 -58.34 -4.18
N ARG A 316 -4.23 -57.60 -3.92
CA ARG A 316 -3.19 -58.09 -3.02
C ARG A 316 -3.65 -57.77 -1.59
N GLU A 317 -4.15 -58.81 -0.94
CA GLU A 317 -4.34 -58.76 0.50
C GLU A 317 -2.93 -58.65 1.14
N SER A 318 -2.64 -57.52 1.78
CA SER A 318 -1.38 -57.32 2.50
C SER A 318 -1.46 -58.13 3.81
N GLU A 319 -1.10 -59.41 3.73
CA GLU A 319 -0.76 -60.22 4.92
C GLU A 319 0.55 -59.74 5.59
N ALA A 320 0.56 -58.55 6.13
CA ALA A 320 1.74 -58.07 6.86
C ALA A 320 1.33 -57.34 8.12
N ALA A 321 0.66 -58.00 9.02
CA ALA A 321 0.58 -57.56 10.41
C ALA A 321 0.22 -58.67 11.40
N THR A 322 0.72 -59.85 11.26
CA THR A 322 0.62 -60.83 12.36
C THR A 322 1.76 -61.85 12.27
N GLU A 323 2.96 -61.45 12.67
CA GLU A 323 3.95 -62.40 13.25
C GLU A 323 4.90 -61.66 14.16
N SER A 324 4.59 -61.80 15.46
CA SER A 324 5.42 -62.24 16.57
C SER A 324 6.85 -61.76 16.65
N ARG A 325 7.10 -60.97 17.68
CA ARG A 325 8.36 -60.98 18.41
C ARG A 325 8.65 -62.37 19.00
N PRO A 326 9.83 -62.91 18.83
CA PRO A 326 10.54 -63.46 19.96
C PRO A 326 11.92 -62.82 20.13
N GLY A 327 12.32 -62.78 21.41
CA GLY A 327 13.53 -62.16 21.84
C GLY A 327 14.76 -63.03 21.66
N GLY A 328 15.89 -62.38 21.86
CA GLY A 328 17.07 -62.99 22.45
C GLY A 328 18.27 -63.21 21.55
N ALA A 329 19.32 -62.45 21.84
CA ALA A 329 20.71 -62.89 21.98
C ALA A 329 21.64 -62.99 20.76
N THR A 330 22.60 -62.11 20.80
CA THR A 330 24.09 -62.30 20.65
C THR A 330 24.71 -62.55 19.27
N ALA A 331 25.64 -61.64 19.03
CA ALA A 331 27.02 -61.79 18.55
C ALA A 331 27.33 -61.81 17.04
N ARG A 332 28.10 -60.81 16.67
CA ARG A 332 29.26 -60.78 15.76
C ARG A 332 29.16 -61.51 14.42
N ASP A 333 29.29 -60.84 13.30
CA ASP A 333 30.58 -60.83 12.56
C ASP A 333 30.52 -59.88 11.35
N GLU A 334 31.69 -59.42 10.96
CA GLU A 334 32.02 -58.49 9.89
C GLU A 334 31.66 -59.04 8.49
N ALA A 335 31.14 -58.20 7.59
CA ALA A 335 31.47 -58.22 6.16
C ALA A 335 30.86 -56.98 5.43
N GLU A 336 31.75 -56.16 4.87
CA GLU A 336 31.43 -55.15 3.86
C GLU A 336 30.78 -55.78 2.62
N PRO A 337 29.91 -55.08 1.95
CA PRO A 337 29.75 -55.25 0.52
C PRO A 337 30.09 -53.98 -0.30
N GLN A 338 30.79 -54.23 -1.35
CA GLN A 338 31.28 -53.41 -2.41
C GLN A 338 30.16 -52.59 -3.12
N ALA A 339 30.54 -51.38 -3.49
CA ALA A 339 29.79 -50.45 -4.30
C ALA A 339 29.61 -50.98 -5.73
N GLU A 340 28.37 -50.96 -6.23
CA GLU A 340 28.07 -50.88 -7.65
C GLU A 340 27.52 -49.52 -8.04
N ALA A 341 28.24 -48.92 -8.98
CA ALA A 341 27.95 -47.63 -9.55
C ALA A 341 26.72 -47.67 -10.51
N GLY A 342 25.70 -46.92 -10.16
CA GLY A 342 24.61 -46.58 -11.04
C GLY A 342 24.68 -45.11 -11.43
N THR A 343 24.92 -44.88 -12.72
CA THR A 343 25.07 -43.60 -13.41
C THR A 343 23.77 -42.79 -13.34
N GLU A 344 23.72 -41.73 -12.56
CA GLU A 344 22.69 -40.69 -12.66
C GLU A 344 23.25 -39.48 -13.40
N THR A 345 22.60 -39.13 -14.49
CA THR A 345 22.87 -38.00 -15.35
C THR A 345 22.40 -36.71 -14.66
N GLU A 346 23.34 -35.86 -14.30
CA GLU A 346 23.08 -34.49 -13.84
C GLU A 346 22.59 -33.61 -15.00
N PRO A 347 21.64 -32.71 -14.82
CA PRO A 347 21.37 -31.64 -15.78
C PRO A 347 22.35 -30.47 -15.58
N GLU A 348 22.91 -30.10 -16.69
CA GLU A 348 23.86 -29.03 -16.97
C GLU A 348 23.41 -27.67 -16.41
N THR A 349 24.22 -27.11 -15.52
CA THR A 349 24.03 -25.77 -14.92
C THR A 349 24.85 -24.77 -15.75
N GLU A 350 24.15 -23.83 -16.35
CA GLU A 350 24.67 -22.69 -17.12
C GLU A 350 25.55 -21.77 -16.24
N PRO A 351 26.73 -21.32 -16.68
CA PRO A 351 27.63 -20.50 -15.85
C PRO A 351 27.22 -19.03 -15.80
N ARG A 352 27.11 -18.48 -14.57
CA ARG A 352 26.97 -17.06 -14.32
C ARG A 352 28.21 -16.26 -14.76
N PRO A 353 28.08 -15.06 -15.34
CA PRO A 353 29.22 -14.21 -15.69
C PRO A 353 29.82 -13.61 -14.39
N ARG A 354 31.15 -13.57 -14.37
CA ARG A 354 31.97 -12.94 -13.33
C ARG A 354 31.93 -11.42 -13.49
N PRO A 355 32.00 -10.64 -12.39
CA PRO A 355 32.21 -9.21 -12.47
C PRO A 355 33.67 -8.92 -12.82
N ASP A 356 33.85 -8.03 -13.77
CA ASP A 356 35.15 -7.51 -14.20
C ASP A 356 35.80 -6.71 -13.08
N THR A 357 36.98 -7.14 -12.69
CA THR A 357 37.92 -6.37 -11.89
C THR A 357 38.63 -5.40 -12.79
N GLU A 358 38.34 -4.11 -12.71
CA GLU A 358 39.19 -3.06 -13.30
C GLU A 358 40.36 -2.77 -12.38
N ASP A 359 41.54 -2.96 -12.95
CA ASP A 359 42.86 -2.78 -12.39
C ASP A 359 43.19 -1.32 -12.11
N ASP A 360 43.78 -1.16 -10.98
CA ASP A 360 44.57 -0.05 -10.47
C ASP A 360 45.75 0.26 -11.38
N ALA A 361 45.91 1.50 -11.84
CA ALA A 361 47.16 2.02 -12.35
C ALA A 361 47.35 3.52 -12.03
N THR A 362 48.05 3.75 -10.96
CA THR A 362 49.19 4.65 -10.76
C THR A 362 49.33 5.89 -11.66
N GLY A 363 49.56 7.04 -11.02
CA GLY A 363 50.44 8.05 -11.61
C GLY A 363 50.26 9.47 -11.16
N SER A 364 50.94 9.81 -10.11
CA SER A 364 51.83 10.94 -9.91
C SER A 364 51.59 12.21 -10.76
N ARG A 365 51.16 13.30 -10.22
CA ARG A 365 51.83 14.58 -9.96
C ARG A 365 50.87 15.63 -9.41
#